data_2b89b91424ee49c4e7b374296121b64f
#
_entry.id   2b89b91424ee49c4e7b374296121b64f
#
_cell.length_a   1.000
_cell.length_b   1.000
_cell.length_c   1.000
_cell.angle_alpha   90.00
_cell.angle_beta   90.00
_cell.angle_gamma   90.00
#
_symmetry.space_group_name_H-M   'P 1'
#
loop_
_entity.id
_entity.type
_entity.pdbx_description
1 polymer ?
#
loop_
_entity_poly.entity_id
_entity_poly.type
_entity_poly.pdbx_seq_one_letter_code
_entity_poly.pdbx_strand_id
1 'polypeptide(L)'
;PHEGCAFERFTDRGPLALLPLLPAPGGEHRSGLVWSLPPEDADKLVSCAPEEFLQLLQQRFGYRLGRLQQVGERHSYPLSLVQSTEQVRQGIVVMGNAAHALHPVAGQGYNLALRDVAELAGVLAEGIAAGLPPGDLATLQRYQQRQQADQERTIGFSDRVPALFMQSDPVLGLARDLALSGLDFMPPLKREFVRYAAGVAGMGDASSG
;
A
#
# COMPACT_ATOMS: atom_id res chain seq x y z
N PRO A 1 -16.94 -6.75 -15.25
CA PRO A 1 -15.51 -6.71 -15.61
C PRO A 1 -14.81 -5.56 -14.89
N HIS A 2 -13.61 -5.79 -14.36
CA HIS A 2 -12.81 -4.77 -13.67
C HIS A 2 -11.97 -3.92 -14.65
N GLU A 3 -11.90 -4.29 -15.92
CA GLU A 3 -11.16 -3.55 -16.98
C GLU A 3 -9.72 -3.18 -16.62
N GLY A 4 -9.05 -4.04 -15.85
CA GLY A 4 -7.70 -3.80 -15.34
C GLY A 4 -7.62 -2.77 -14.20
N CYS A 5 -8.76 -2.31 -13.68
CA CYS A 5 -8.84 -1.30 -12.62
C CYS A 5 -8.87 -1.94 -11.24
N ALA A 6 -8.04 -1.46 -10.31
CA ALA A 6 -8.13 -1.77 -8.89
C ALA A 6 -9.11 -0.81 -8.20
N PHE A 7 -9.88 -1.32 -7.27
CA PHE A 7 -10.83 -0.54 -6.48
C PHE A 7 -10.51 -0.71 -5.01
N GLU A 8 -10.22 0.38 -4.34
CA GLU A 8 -10.00 0.42 -2.90
C GLU A 8 -11.06 1.30 -2.24
N ARG A 9 -11.61 0.84 -1.13
CA ARG A 9 -12.58 1.55 -0.32
C ARG A 9 -12.12 1.54 1.13
N PHE A 10 -12.03 2.71 1.72
CA PHE A 10 -11.81 2.84 3.15
C PHE A 10 -13.16 2.79 3.88
N THR A 11 -13.26 1.91 4.85
CA THR A 11 -14.46 1.72 5.66
C THR A 11 -14.17 2.05 7.13
N ASP A 12 -15.21 2.16 7.92
CA ASP A 12 -15.14 2.32 9.39
C ASP A 12 -14.47 1.13 10.11
N ARG A 13 -14.31 -0.01 9.42
CA ARG A 13 -13.67 -1.23 9.95
C ARG A 13 -12.30 -1.50 9.34
N GLY A 14 -11.88 -0.72 8.35
CA GLY A 14 -10.61 -0.84 7.66
C GLY A 14 -10.73 -0.80 6.14
N PRO A 15 -9.61 -0.79 5.44
CA PRO A 15 -9.57 -0.76 3.98
C PRO A 15 -10.02 -2.10 3.37
N LEU A 16 -10.68 -1.99 2.22
CA LEU A 16 -11.19 -3.08 1.41
C LEU A 16 -10.78 -2.83 -0.04
N ALA A 17 -9.99 -3.72 -0.63
CA ALA A 17 -9.54 -3.61 -2.01
C ALA A 17 -9.96 -4.82 -2.85
N LEU A 18 -10.46 -4.55 -4.07
CA LEU A 18 -10.64 -5.55 -5.12
C LEU A 18 -9.64 -5.25 -6.24
N LEU A 19 -8.70 -6.17 -6.41
CA LEU A 19 -7.56 -6.06 -7.33
C LEU A 19 -7.82 -6.90 -8.59
N PRO A 20 -7.55 -6.36 -9.80
CA PRO A 20 -7.77 -7.10 -11.02
C PRO A 20 -6.84 -8.31 -11.11
N LEU A 21 -7.41 -9.47 -11.41
CA LEU A 21 -6.67 -10.70 -11.72
C LEU A 21 -6.89 -11.08 -13.18
N LEU A 22 -5.97 -11.86 -13.73
CA LEU A 22 -6.17 -12.49 -15.02
C LEU A 22 -7.42 -13.38 -14.98
N PRO A 23 -8.20 -13.46 -16.08
CA PRO A 23 -9.37 -14.32 -16.14
C PRO A 23 -9.04 -15.76 -15.76
N ALA A 24 -10.02 -16.46 -15.19
CA ALA A 24 -9.93 -17.89 -14.97
C ALA A 24 -9.82 -18.65 -16.30
N PRO A 25 -9.41 -19.92 -16.33
CA PRO A 25 -9.32 -20.71 -17.56
C PRO A 25 -10.60 -20.76 -18.39
N GLY A 26 -11.78 -20.55 -17.78
CA GLY A 26 -13.08 -20.42 -18.44
C GLY A 26 -13.42 -19.03 -18.96
N GLY A 27 -12.52 -18.05 -18.88
CA GLY A 27 -12.75 -16.66 -19.28
C GLY A 27 -13.52 -15.82 -18.25
N GLU A 28 -13.79 -16.34 -17.07
CA GLU A 28 -14.51 -15.65 -16.01
C GLU A 28 -13.67 -14.54 -15.40
N HIS A 29 -14.28 -13.37 -15.21
CA HIS A 29 -13.64 -12.26 -14.53
C HIS A 29 -13.52 -12.51 -13.03
N ARG A 30 -12.34 -12.27 -12.48
CA ARG A 30 -12.07 -12.44 -11.05
C ARG A 30 -11.20 -11.32 -10.51
N SER A 31 -11.36 -11.06 -9.22
CA SER A 31 -10.57 -10.09 -8.48
C SER A 31 -9.95 -10.71 -7.24
N GLY A 32 -8.73 -10.33 -6.92
CA GLY A 32 -8.15 -10.62 -5.61
C GLY A 32 -8.75 -9.67 -4.59
N LEU A 33 -9.20 -10.21 -3.46
CA LEU A 33 -9.72 -9.43 -2.35
C LEU A 33 -8.64 -9.28 -1.28
N VAL A 34 -8.42 -8.03 -0.86
CA VAL A 34 -7.68 -7.69 0.36
C VAL A 34 -8.63 -6.91 1.25
N TRP A 35 -8.92 -7.44 2.44
CA TRP A 35 -9.86 -6.83 3.38
C TRP A 35 -9.24 -6.79 4.77
N SER A 36 -8.85 -5.61 5.23
CA SER A 36 -8.31 -5.42 6.58
C SER A 36 -9.46 -5.20 7.55
N LEU A 37 -9.45 -5.95 8.65
CA LEU A 37 -10.50 -5.98 9.66
C LEU A 37 -9.91 -6.17 11.05
N PRO A 38 -10.64 -5.82 12.12
CA PRO A 38 -10.33 -6.30 13.46
C PRO A 38 -10.23 -7.82 13.50
N PRO A 39 -9.33 -8.41 14.32
CA PRO A 39 -9.09 -9.87 14.33
C PRO A 39 -10.36 -10.70 14.51
N GLU A 40 -11.24 -10.30 15.42
CA GLU A 40 -12.49 -10.99 15.72
C GLU A 40 -13.47 -11.02 14.54
N ASP A 41 -13.46 -10.01 13.69
CA ASP A 41 -14.28 -9.95 12.47
C ASP A 41 -13.64 -10.75 11.33
N ALA A 42 -12.31 -10.74 11.23
CA ALA A 42 -11.58 -11.52 10.23
C ALA A 42 -11.78 -13.03 10.44
N ASP A 43 -11.69 -13.52 11.67
CA ASP A 43 -11.88 -14.95 12.00
C ASP A 43 -13.29 -15.42 11.64
N LYS A 44 -14.31 -14.60 11.92
CA LYS A 44 -15.69 -14.89 11.52
C LYS A 44 -15.85 -14.98 10.02
N LEU A 45 -15.26 -14.04 9.27
CA LEU A 45 -15.37 -14.00 7.81
C LEU A 45 -14.63 -15.14 7.12
N VAL A 46 -13.50 -15.59 7.66
CA VAL A 46 -12.79 -16.76 7.13
C VAL A 46 -13.63 -18.03 7.27
N SER A 47 -14.37 -18.18 8.38
CA SER A 47 -15.11 -19.38 8.73
C SER A 47 -16.58 -19.40 8.29
N CYS A 48 -17.19 -18.24 7.94
CA CYS A 48 -18.60 -18.18 7.55
C CYS A 48 -18.89 -18.86 6.20
N ALA A 49 -20.14 -19.16 5.92
CA ALA A 49 -20.58 -19.73 4.64
C ALA A 49 -20.25 -18.79 3.47
N PRO A 50 -19.97 -19.33 2.26
CA PRO A 50 -19.67 -18.52 1.07
C PRO A 50 -20.74 -17.47 0.75
N GLU A 51 -22.00 -17.83 0.91
CA GLU A 51 -23.15 -16.96 0.62
C GLU A 51 -23.21 -15.77 1.60
N GLU A 52 -22.97 -16.03 2.88
CA GLU A 52 -22.92 -15.02 3.93
C GLU A 52 -21.74 -14.06 3.68
N PHE A 53 -20.57 -14.61 3.35
CA PHE A 53 -19.39 -13.83 3.00
C PHE A 53 -19.67 -12.87 1.82
N LEU A 54 -20.24 -13.40 0.73
CA LEU A 54 -20.57 -12.60 -0.44
C LEU A 54 -21.59 -11.50 -0.13
N GLN A 55 -22.58 -11.79 0.71
CA GLN A 55 -23.55 -10.80 1.15
C GLN A 55 -22.91 -9.66 1.93
N LEU A 56 -22.06 -9.98 2.90
CA LEU A 56 -21.33 -9.00 3.70
C LEU A 56 -20.36 -8.19 2.85
N LEU A 57 -19.62 -8.85 1.96
CA LEU A 57 -18.71 -8.18 1.04
C LEU A 57 -19.47 -7.23 0.10
N GLN A 58 -20.59 -7.68 -0.48
CA GLN A 58 -21.42 -6.85 -1.36
C GLN A 58 -21.97 -5.61 -0.64
N GLN A 59 -22.42 -5.77 0.61
CA GLN A 59 -22.90 -4.64 1.41
C GLN A 59 -21.79 -3.60 1.66
N ARG A 60 -20.57 -4.06 1.95
CA ARG A 60 -19.44 -3.17 2.24
C ARG A 60 -18.81 -2.55 1.00
N PHE A 61 -18.66 -3.34 -0.07
CA PHE A 61 -18.07 -2.86 -1.31
C PHE A 61 -19.06 -2.09 -2.19
N GLY A 62 -20.32 -2.46 -2.18
CA GLY A 62 -21.34 -1.93 -3.09
C GLY A 62 -21.34 -2.62 -4.47
N TYR A 63 -22.00 -2.01 -5.45
CA TYR A 63 -22.27 -2.63 -6.77
C TYR A 63 -21.41 -2.05 -7.90
N ARG A 64 -20.30 -1.39 -7.61
CA ARG A 64 -19.46 -0.77 -8.65
C ARG A 64 -18.87 -1.79 -9.65
N LEU A 65 -18.59 -3.00 -9.20
CA LEU A 65 -18.18 -4.13 -10.04
C LEU A 65 -19.33 -5.09 -10.38
N GLY A 66 -20.57 -4.64 -10.17
CA GLY A 66 -21.75 -5.49 -10.34
C GLY A 66 -21.95 -6.43 -9.14
N ARG A 67 -22.65 -7.53 -9.35
CA ARG A 67 -22.94 -8.54 -8.32
C ARG A 67 -21.77 -9.51 -8.19
N LEU A 68 -21.25 -9.69 -6.99
CA LEU A 68 -20.25 -10.69 -6.66
C LEU A 68 -20.93 -12.05 -6.59
N GLN A 69 -20.47 -13.01 -7.36
CA GLN A 69 -21.18 -14.28 -7.58
C GLN A 69 -20.55 -15.44 -6.85
N GLN A 70 -19.22 -15.44 -6.71
CA GLN A 70 -18.48 -16.54 -6.14
C GLN A 70 -17.29 -16.04 -5.33
N VAL A 71 -16.95 -16.76 -4.26
CA VAL A 71 -15.75 -16.56 -3.46
C VAL A 71 -14.88 -17.81 -3.53
N GLY A 72 -13.57 -17.62 -3.63
CA GLY A 72 -12.58 -18.69 -3.53
C GLY A 72 -12.13 -18.95 -2.09
N GLU A 73 -10.92 -19.47 -1.97
CA GLU A 73 -10.29 -19.68 -0.66
C GLU A 73 -10.05 -18.36 0.06
N ARG A 74 -10.20 -18.39 1.38
CA ARG A 74 -10.05 -17.24 2.27
C ARG A 74 -9.00 -17.57 3.32
N HIS A 75 -8.08 -16.63 3.52
CA HIS A 75 -7.02 -16.74 4.50
C HIS A 75 -6.95 -15.46 5.33
N SER A 76 -6.65 -15.57 6.61
CA SER A 76 -6.42 -14.44 7.51
C SER A 76 -4.95 -14.38 7.89
N TYR A 77 -4.40 -13.18 7.89
CA TYR A 77 -3.02 -12.90 8.29
C TYR A 77 -3.00 -11.74 9.27
N PRO A 78 -2.31 -11.87 10.42
CA PRO A 78 -2.17 -10.75 11.34
C PRO A 78 -1.35 -9.64 10.67
N LEU A 79 -1.89 -8.41 10.70
CA LEU A 79 -1.21 -7.22 10.20
C LEU A 79 -0.64 -6.44 11.40
N SER A 80 0.64 -6.14 11.33
CA SER A 80 1.30 -5.27 12.29
C SER A 80 2.31 -4.40 11.55
N LEU A 81 2.37 -3.12 11.91
CA LEU A 81 3.46 -2.28 11.49
C LEU A 81 4.74 -2.73 12.22
N VAL A 82 5.69 -3.20 11.46
CA VAL A 82 7.02 -3.58 12.01
C VAL A 82 8.06 -2.71 11.33
N GLN A 83 8.94 -2.14 12.12
CA GLN A 83 10.07 -1.35 11.65
C GLN A 83 11.36 -1.85 12.30
N SER A 84 12.39 -2.04 11.47
CA SER A 84 13.73 -2.31 11.98
C SER A 84 14.30 -1.05 12.66
N THR A 85 14.78 -1.17 13.87
CA THR A 85 15.46 -0.08 14.57
C THR A 85 16.82 0.25 13.97
N GLU A 86 17.42 -0.71 13.25
CA GLU A 86 18.69 -0.55 12.56
C GLU A 86 18.61 -1.22 11.18
N GLN A 87 18.80 -0.43 10.14
CA GLN A 87 18.72 -0.94 8.77
C GLN A 87 20.09 -1.19 8.14
N VAL A 88 21.16 -0.58 8.68
CA VAL A 88 22.49 -0.59 8.05
C VAL A 88 23.55 -0.92 9.08
N ARG A 89 24.41 -1.89 8.76
CA ARG A 89 25.69 -2.19 9.41
C ARG A 89 26.77 -2.43 8.36
N GLN A 90 28.03 -2.50 8.82
CA GLN A 90 29.14 -2.86 7.95
C GLN A 90 28.82 -4.18 7.20
N GLY A 91 28.72 -4.11 5.89
CA GLY A 91 28.45 -5.25 5.01
C GLY A 91 27.01 -5.76 5.01
N ILE A 92 26.09 -5.12 5.71
CA ILE A 92 24.69 -5.56 5.85
C ILE A 92 23.73 -4.40 5.61
N VAL A 93 22.69 -4.64 4.80
CA VAL A 93 21.51 -3.78 4.65
C VAL A 93 20.25 -4.63 4.80
N VAL A 94 19.32 -4.16 5.63
CA VAL A 94 17.98 -4.74 5.80
C VAL A 94 16.99 -3.93 4.97
N MET A 95 16.19 -4.59 4.12
CA MET A 95 15.31 -3.95 3.15
C MET A 95 13.93 -4.62 3.07
N GLY A 96 12.99 -3.93 2.43
CA GLY A 96 11.63 -4.45 2.19
C GLY A 96 10.91 -4.78 3.48
N ASN A 97 10.14 -5.87 3.52
CA ASN A 97 9.39 -6.28 4.70
C ASN A 97 10.26 -6.55 5.95
N ALA A 98 11.54 -6.87 5.75
CA ALA A 98 12.46 -7.04 6.87
C ALA A 98 12.84 -5.70 7.52
N ALA A 99 12.84 -4.62 6.75
CA ALA A 99 13.06 -3.26 7.26
C ALA A 99 11.75 -2.61 7.72
N HIS A 100 10.67 -2.75 6.94
CA HIS A 100 9.37 -2.17 7.26
C HIS A 100 8.23 -3.01 6.67
N ALA A 101 7.51 -3.74 7.51
CA ALA A 101 6.26 -4.37 7.14
C ALA A 101 5.12 -3.37 7.34
N LEU A 102 4.50 -2.94 6.24
CA LEU A 102 3.46 -1.92 6.22
C LEU A 102 2.06 -2.53 6.11
N HIS A 103 1.05 -1.76 6.50
CA HIS A 103 -0.32 -2.11 6.16
C HIS A 103 -0.49 -2.15 4.62
N PRO A 104 -1.30 -3.11 4.07
CA PRO A 104 -1.45 -3.31 2.63
C PRO A 104 -2.34 -2.25 1.98
N VAL A 105 -2.08 -0.97 2.23
CA VAL A 105 -2.80 0.18 1.67
C VAL A 105 -2.13 0.61 0.37
N ALA A 106 -2.90 0.64 -0.70
CA ALA A 106 -2.46 1.07 -2.04
C ALA A 106 -1.16 0.39 -2.54
N GLY A 107 -0.79 -0.79 -2.02
CA GLY A 107 0.43 -1.51 -2.43
C GLY A 107 1.74 -0.78 -2.12
N GLN A 108 1.75 0.17 -1.20
CA GLN A 108 2.90 1.04 -0.93
C GLN A 108 4.15 0.31 -0.46
N GLY A 109 4.01 -0.80 0.29
CA GLY A 109 5.15 -1.57 0.78
C GLY A 109 6.04 -2.11 -0.35
N TYR A 110 5.43 -2.67 -1.40
CA TYR A 110 6.16 -3.15 -2.57
C TYR A 110 6.84 -2.01 -3.34
N ASN A 111 6.13 -0.91 -3.56
CA ASN A 111 6.65 0.25 -4.26
C ASN A 111 7.83 0.88 -3.48
N LEU A 112 7.73 0.97 -2.16
CA LEU A 112 8.83 1.43 -1.31
C LEU A 112 10.05 0.52 -1.46
N ALA A 113 9.87 -0.80 -1.38
CA ALA A 113 10.96 -1.75 -1.54
C ALA A 113 11.68 -1.62 -2.90
N LEU A 114 10.93 -1.38 -3.98
CA LEU A 114 11.53 -1.14 -5.30
C LEU A 114 12.36 0.15 -5.35
N ARG A 115 11.89 1.23 -4.72
CA ARG A 115 12.65 2.48 -4.63
C ARG A 115 13.89 2.32 -3.76
N ASP A 116 13.78 1.58 -2.65
CA ASP A 116 14.93 1.21 -1.80
C ASP A 116 16.00 0.47 -2.61
N VAL A 117 15.60 -0.52 -3.44
CA VAL A 117 16.53 -1.27 -4.31
C VAL A 117 17.21 -0.35 -5.31
N ALA A 118 16.47 0.53 -5.97
CA ALA A 118 17.03 1.44 -6.97
C ALA A 118 18.05 2.41 -6.35
N GLU A 119 17.73 2.99 -5.20
CA GLU A 119 18.63 3.91 -4.49
C GLU A 119 19.87 3.18 -3.95
N LEU A 120 19.70 2.00 -3.36
CA LEU A 120 20.85 1.22 -2.89
C LEU A 120 21.78 0.86 -4.05
N ALA A 121 21.24 0.42 -5.19
CA ALA A 121 22.03 0.10 -6.36
C ALA A 121 22.83 1.31 -6.86
N GLY A 122 22.21 2.50 -6.90
CA GLY A 122 22.87 3.76 -7.26
C GLY A 122 24.03 4.11 -6.33
N VAL A 123 23.77 4.07 -5.03
CA VAL A 123 24.80 4.41 -4.02
C VAL A 123 25.95 3.40 -4.02
N LEU A 124 25.66 2.10 -4.22
CA LEU A 124 26.71 1.08 -4.34
C LEU A 124 27.57 1.31 -5.59
N ALA A 125 26.95 1.64 -6.74
CA ALA A 125 27.67 1.95 -7.96
C ALA A 125 28.60 3.16 -7.79
N GLU A 126 28.14 4.23 -7.14
CA GLU A 126 28.96 5.40 -6.77
C GLU A 126 30.14 5.00 -5.87
N GLY A 127 29.90 4.19 -4.84
CA GLY A 127 30.95 3.71 -3.94
C GLY A 127 32.02 2.88 -4.65
N ILE A 128 31.59 1.92 -5.48
CA ILE A 128 32.49 1.07 -6.26
C ILE A 128 33.33 1.92 -7.24
N ALA A 129 32.72 2.89 -7.92
CA ALA A 129 33.43 3.81 -8.80
C ALA A 129 34.47 4.65 -8.04
N ALA A 130 34.26 4.93 -6.76
CA ALA A 130 35.20 5.58 -5.87
C ALA A 130 36.24 4.63 -5.25
N GLY A 131 36.26 3.35 -5.63
CA GLY A 131 37.18 2.34 -5.12
C GLY A 131 36.84 1.79 -3.74
N LEU A 132 35.61 2.02 -3.23
CA LEU A 132 35.16 1.50 -1.96
C LEU A 132 34.56 0.08 -2.12
N PRO A 133 34.70 -0.77 -1.10
CA PRO A 133 34.02 -2.08 -1.12
C PRO A 133 32.51 -1.91 -1.00
N PRO A 134 31.69 -2.82 -1.60
CA PRO A 134 30.21 -2.73 -1.56
C PRO A 134 29.63 -2.66 -0.14
N GLY A 135 30.34 -3.28 0.84
CA GLY A 135 29.92 -3.27 2.25
C GLY A 135 30.43 -2.09 3.08
N ASP A 136 31.03 -1.07 2.45
CA ASP A 136 31.52 0.13 3.17
C ASP A 136 30.40 0.81 3.93
N LEU A 137 30.61 1.01 5.24
CA LEU A 137 29.57 1.55 6.11
C LEU A 137 29.14 2.97 5.72
N ALA A 138 30.07 3.83 5.33
CA ALA A 138 29.75 5.20 4.93
C ALA A 138 28.89 5.21 3.65
N THR A 139 29.17 4.31 2.71
CA THR A 139 28.38 4.09 1.51
C THR A 139 26.95 3.63 1.85
N LEU A 140 26.80 2.66 2.73
CA LEU A 140 25.49 2.17 3.15
C LEU A 140 24.69 3.19 3.97
N GLN A 141 25.36 3.99 4.79
CA GLN A 141 24.73 5.10 5.52
C GLN A 141 24.21 6.19 4.58
N ARG A 142 24.88 6.47 3.45
CA ARG A 142 24.35 7.38 2.43
C ARG A 142 23.03 6.88 1.84
N TYR A 143 22.91 5.58 1.57
CA TYR A 143 21.63 4.98 1.17
C TYR A 143 20.55 5.28 2.20
N GLN A 144 20.79 4.97 3.47
CA GLN A 144 19.84 5.20 4.55
C GLN A 144 19.40 6.67 4.62
N GLN A 145 20.34 7.62 4.57
CA GLN A 145 20.05 9.05 4.58
C GLN A 145 19.20 9.51 3.40
N ARG A 146 19.49 9.02 2.18
CA ARG A 146 18.72 9.38 0.98
C ARG A 146 17.30 8.83 1.01
N GLN A 147 17.11 7.64 1.57
CA GLN A 147 15.81 6.96 1.62
C GLN A 147 14.96 7.33 2.84
N GLN A 148 15.55 7.85 3.90
CA GLN A 148 14.84 8.13 5.14
C GLN A 148 13.56 8.93 4.93
N ALA A 149 13.60 10.01 4.19
CA ALA A 149 12.44 10.88 3.97
C ALA A 149 11.32 10.19 3.17
N ASP A 150 11.67 9.32 2.22
CA ASP A 150 10.69 8.54 1.45
C ASP A 150 10.06 7.43 2.29
N GLN A 151 10.87 6.73 3.08
CA GLN A 151 10.43 5.71 4.02
C GLN A 151 9.47 6.30 5.06
N GLU A 152 9.85 7.39 5.74
CA GLU A 152 9.02 8.06 6.74
C GLU A 152 7.68 8.53 6.17
N ARG A 153 7.67 9.09 4.96
CA ARG A 153 6.44 9.51 4.28
C ARG A 153 5.55 8.35 3.93
N THR A 154 6.12 7.28 3.37
CA THR A 154 5.35 6.10 2.93
C THR A 154 4.77 5.34 4.13
N ILE A 155 5.56 5.15 5.18
CA ILE A 155 5.13 4.54 6.43
C ILE A 155 4.01 5.36 7.07
N GLY A 156 4.23 6.68 7.20
CA GLY A 156 3.24 7.58 7.78
C GLY A 156 1.93 7.63 6.99
N PHE A 157 1.97 7.52 5.66
CA PHE A 157 0.78 7.42 4.83
C PHE A 157 0.02 6.10 5.07
N SER A 158 0.73 4.99 5.04
CA SER A 158 0.16 3.65 5.24
C SER A 158 -0.50 3.47 6.61
N ASP A 159 0.00 4.16 7.63
CA ASP A 159 -0.51 4.09 9.00
C ASP A 159 -1.67 5.09 9.23
N ARG A 160 -1.49 6.35 8.82
CA ARG A 160 -2.44 7.44 9.14
C ARG A 160 -3.69 7.42 8.28
N VAL A 161 -3.60 7.02 7.01
CA VAL A 161 -4.78 7.05 6.12
C VAL A 161 -5.86 6.09 6.61
N PRO A 162 -5.60 4.79 6.87
CA PRO A 162 -6.63 3.93 7.45
C PRO A 162 -7.18 4.45 8.78
N ALA A 163 -6.29 4.91 9.66
CA ALA A 163 -6.70 5.44 10.97
C ALA A 163 -7.68 6.62 10.84
N LEU A 164 -7.49 7.52 9.86
CA LEU A 164 -8.39 8.63 9.60
C LEU A 164 -9.81 8.17 9.20
N PHE A 165 -9.93 7.07 8.46
CA PHE A 165 -11.22 6.53 8.03
C PHE A 165 -11.89 5.66 9.10
N MET A 166 -11.12 5.07 10.00
CA MET A 166 -11.63 4.24 11.11
C MET A 166 -12.12 5.06 12.29
N GLN A 167 -11.83 6.36 12.34
CA GLN A 167 -12.33 7.24 13.40
C GLN A 167 -13.83 7.47 13.26
N SER A 168 -14.54 7.22 14.35
CA SER A 168 -16.02 7.37 14.44
C SER A 168 -16.48 8.76 14.84
N ASP A 169 -15.58 9.73 15.00
CA ASP A 169 -15.94 11.12 15.34
C ASP A 169 -16.67 11.79 14.17
N PRO A 170 -17.94 12.26 14.36
CA PRO A 170 -18.73 12.85 13.29
C PRO A 170 -18.12 14.14 12.72
N VAL A 171 -17.43 14.93 13.54
CA VAL A 171 -16.80 16.19 13.12
C VAL A 171 -15.61 15.91 12.22
N LEU A 172 -14.76 14.94 12.59
CA LEU A 172 -13.64 14.51 11.78
C LEU A 172 -14.11 13.83 10.49
N GLY A 173 -15.21 13.06 10.55
CA GLY A 173 -15.85 12.49 9.36
C GLY A 173 -16.30 13.55 8.37
N LEU A 174 -17.00 14.58 8.84
CA LEU A 174 -17.42 15.69 7.99
C LEU A 174 -16.23 16.48 7.40
N ALA A 175 -15.22 16.76 8.22
CA ALA A 175 -14.01 17.44 7.76
C ALA A 175 -13.27 16.64 6.67
N ARG A 176 -13.14 15.34 6.85
CA ARG A 176 -12.56 14.42 5.86
C ARG A 176 -13.35 14.44 4.54
N ASP A 177 -14.68 14.33 4.61
CA ASP A 177 -15.54 14.27 3.43
C ASP A 177 -15.53 15.59 2.66
N LEU A 178 -15.47 16.72 3.37
CA LEU A 178 -15.28 18.06 2.79
C LEU A 178 -13.89 18.20 2.14
N ALA A 179 -12.82 17.70 2.79
CA ALA A 179 -11.48 17.74 2.24
C ALA A 179 -11.35 16.89 0.96
N LEU A 180 -11.92 15.67 0.96
CA LEU A 180 -11.93 14.81 -0.23
C LEU A 180 -12.76 15.43 -1.37
N SER A 181 -13.93 16.00 -1.06
CA SER A 181 -14.74 16.70 -2.05
C SER A 181 -14.01 17.95 -2.58
N GLY A 182 -13.29 18.67 -1.71
CA GLY A 182 -12.47 19.81 -2.10
C GLY A 182 -11.34 19.47 -3.07
N LEU A 183 -10.75 18.26 -2.97
CA LEU A 183 -9.74 17.79 -3.91
C LEU A 183 -10.28 17.67 -5.35
N ASP A 184 -11.55 17.38 -5.54
CA ASP A 184 -12.17 17.32 -6.87
C ASP A 184 -12.23 18.68 -7.55
N PHE A 185 -12.30 19.76 -6.78
CA PHE A 185 -12.30 21.14 -7.27
C PHE A 185 -10.87 21.72 -7.45
N MET A 186 -9.83 20.99 -7.02
CA MET A 186 -8.43 21.43 -7.08
C MET A 186 -7.56 20.43 -7.89
N PRO A 187 -7.65 20.43 -9.23
CA PRO A 187 -6.96 19.45 -10.07
C PRO A 187 -5.44 19.31 -9.86
N PRO A 188 -4.68 20.36 -9.51
CA PRO A 188 -3.26 20.22 -9.21
C PRO A 188 -3.01 19.38 -7.94
N LEU A 189 -3.74 19.66 -6.86
CA LEU A 189 -3.63 18.92 -5.60
C LEU A 189 -4.11 17.48 -5.75
N LYS A 190 -5.19 17.26 -6.51
CA LYS A 190 -5.67 15.92 -6.82
C LYS A 190 -4.61 15.10 -7.57
N ARG A 191 -3.93 15.69 -8.57
CA ARG A 191 -2.84 15.02 -9.32
C ARG A 191 -1.67 14.68 -8.42
N GLU A 192 -1.27 15.59 -7.55
CA GLU A 192 -0.18 15.36 -6.60
C GLU A 192 -0.55 14.26 -5.60
N PHE A 193 -1.75 14.29 -5.04
CA PHE A 193 -2.27 13.23 -4.17
C PHE A 193 -2.28 11.87 -4.87
N VAL A 194 -2.78 11.81 -6.13
CA VAL A 194 -2.80 10.57 -6.91
C VAL A 194 -1.39 10.07 -7.22
N ARG A 195 -0.45 10.94 -7.60
CA ARG A 195 0.97 10.56 -7.79
C ARG A 195 1.58 10.00 -6.51
N TYR A 196 1.25 10.59 -5.38
CA TYR A 196 1.70 10.13 -4.07
C TYR A 196 1.09 8.75 -3.72
N ALA A 197 -0.22 8.62 -3.85
CA ALA A 197 -0.94 7.36 -3.60
C ALA A 197 -0.52 6.24 -4.58
N ALA A 198 -0.11 6.58 -5.80
CA ALA A 198 0.43 5.64 -6.77
C ALA A 198 1.92 5.28 -6.55
N GLY A 199 2.58 5.86 -5.54
CA GLY A 199 3.98 5.58 -5.23
C GLY A 199 4.99 6.16 -6.23
N VAL A 200 4.57 7.09 -7.11
CA VAL A 200 5.43 7.74 -8.13
C VAL A 200 5.79 9.18 -7.76
N ALA A 201 5.41 9.65 -6.57
CA ALA A 201 5.82 10.95 -6.06
C ALA A 201 7.30 10.90 -5.67
N GLY A 202 8.14 11.62 -6.40
CA GLY A 202 9.61 11.63 -6.18
C GLY A 202 10.41 11.03 -7.33
N MET A 203 9.79 10.35 -8.27
CA MET A 203 10.39 10.12 -9.58
C MET A 203 10.34 11.46 -10.33
N GLY A 204 11.42 12.25 -10.20
CA GLY A 204 11.61 13.49 -10.95
C GLY A 204 11.43 13.23 -12.44
N ASP A 205 10.99 14.26 -13.19
CA ASP A 205 10.91 14.25 -14.64
C ASP A 205 12.28 13.90 -15.26
N ALA A 206 12.61 12.62 -15.28
CA ALA A 206 13.75 12.07 -16.01
C ALA A 206 13.44 11.90 -17.51
N SER A 207 12.52 12.74 -18.04
CA SER A 207 12.15 12.77 -19.47
C SER A 207 12.24 14.19 -20.06
N SER A 208 13.38 14.83 -19.88
CA SER A 208 13.77 15.98 -20.73
C SER A 208 15.29 16.06 -20.77
N GLY A 209 15.86 15.27 -21.63
CA GLY A 209 17.26 15.27 -22.03
C GLY A 209 17.42 14.40 -23.28
#